data_7ae37da168deb4e3a35ec7f1072b0e0c
#
_entry.id   7ae37da168deb4e3a35ec7f1072b0e0c
#
_cell.length_a   1.000
_cell.length_b   1.000
_cell.length_c   1.000
_cell.angle_alpha   90.00
_cell.angle_beta   90.00
_cell.angle_gamma   90.00
#
_symmetry.space_group_name_H-M   'P 1'
#
loop_
_entity.id
_entity.type
_entity.pdbx_description
1 polymer ?
#
loop_
_entity_poly.entity_id
_entity_poly.type
_entity_poly.pdbx_seq_one_letter_code
_entity_poly.pdbx_strand_id
1 'polypeptide(L)'
;MPESLAPLSLVRGEIPRLRDEPAAGDRAAVRDLTGATGFFSDEEVAVAVELVEANLAQGVASGYRFLFADGDDGLDGYVCYGPIALTRSSFDLYWIAVRPAAQRTGLGRRLMEAAEAEARSLGATAMYVETSSRPQYEPTRAFYRRIGYRSAAELPDFYGPGDGQVIFAKRLPPDR
;
A
#
# COMPACT_ATOMS: atom_id res chain seq x y z
N MET A 1 -48.40 -25.60 4.62
CA MET A 1 -47.10 -25.69 3.94
C MET A 1 -46.29 -24.50 4.36
N PRO A 2 -45.32 -24.62 5.31
CA PRO A 2 -44.43 -23.52 5.62
C PRO A 2 -43.26 -23.50 4.61
N GLU A 3 -43.06 -22.35 3.97
CA GLU A 3 -41.92 -22.08 3.11
C GLU A 3 -40.61 -22.15 3.92
N SER A 4 -39.73 -23.02 3.45
CA SER A 4 -38.35 -23.16 3.96
C SER A 4 -37.59 -21.92 3.61
N LEU A 5 -37.32 -21.08 4.62
CA LEU A 5 -36.33 -20.01 4.53
C LEU A 5 -34.93 -20.66 4.46
N ALA A 6 -34.33 -20.62 3.28
CA ALA A 6 -32.93 -20.97 3.10
C ALA A 6 -32.04 -20.06 4.01
N PRO A 7 -31.06 -20.61 4.71
CA PRO A 7 -30.17 -19.78 5.51
C PRO A 7 -29.38 -18.86 4.60
N LEU A 8 -29.40 -17.54 4.89
CA LEU A 8 -28.48 -16.55 4.34
C LEU A 8 -27.07 -16.97 4.76
N SER A 9 -26.36 -17.65 3.86
CA SER A 9 -24.95 -17.91 3.99
C SER A 9 -24.23 -16.55 3.91
N LEU A 10 -23.92 -15.99 5.06
CA LEU A 10 -22.90 -14.95 5.18
C LEU A 10 -21.58 -15.61 4.81
N VAL A 11 -21.22 -15.56 3.53
CA VAL A 11 -19.85 -15.81 3.08
C VAL A 11 -19.00 -14.74 3.74
N ARG A 12 -18.42 -15.06 4.89
CA ARG A 12 -17.24 -14.34 5.41
C ARG A 12 -16.17 -14.57 4.37
N GLY A 13 -15.92 -13.56 3.54
CA GLY A 13 -14.79 -13.59 2.62
C GLY A 13 -13.55 -14.01 3.40
N GLU A 14 -12.92 -15.08 2.97
CA GLU A 14 -11.63 -15.48 3.54
C GLU A 14 -10.69 -14.29 3.45
N ILE A 15 -9.98 -14.03 4.55
CA ILE A 15 -9.03 -12.92 4.61
C ILE A 15 -7.91 -13.25 3.61
N PRO A 16 -7.69 -12.46 2.54
CA PRO A 16 -6.71 -12.78 1.51
C PRO A 16 -5.35 -13.11 2.14
N ARG A 17 -4.72 -14.19 1.71
CA ARG A 17 -3.36 -14.52 2.12
C ARG A 17 -2.42 -13.48 1.52
N LEU A 18 -1.53 -12.91 2.35
CA LEU A 18 -0.49 -12.02 1.86
C LEU A 18 0.71 -12.83 1.38
N ARG A 19 1.24 -12.46 0.23
CA ARG A 19 2.42 -13.02 -0.40
C ARG A 19 3.48 -11.91 -0.53
N ASP A 20 4.74 -12.19 -0.27
CA ASP A 20 5.87 -11.24 -0.26
C ASP A 20 6.82 -11.36 -1.46
N GLU A 21 6.68 -12.45 -2.24
CA GLU A 21 7.50 -12.66 -3.43
C GLU A 21 6.78 -12.16 -4.69
N PRO A 22 7.34 -11.16 -5.41
CA PRO A 22 6.85 -10.77 -6.72
C PRO A 22 7.00 -11.90 -7.76
N ALA A 23 6.00 -12.04 -8.61
CA ALA A 23 5.99 -12.94 -9.74
C ALA A 23 5.92 -12.18 -11.08
N ALA A 24 6.30 -12.79 -12.18
CA ALA A 24 6.31 -12.14 -13.50
C ALA A 24 4.93 -11.54 -13.89
N GLY A 25 3.83 -12.18 -13.46
CA GLY A 25 2.46 -11.71 -13.70
C GLY A 25 2.09 -10.44 -12.92
N ASP A 26 2.84 -10.09 -11.87
CA ASP A 26 2.51 -8.92 -11.04
C ASP A 26 2.72 -7.58 -11.75
N ARG A 27 3.53 -7.54 -12.82
CA ARG A 27 3.61 -6.35 -13.69
C ARG A 27 2.24 -5.97 -14.24
N ALA A 28 1.53 -6.95 -14.79
CA ALA A 28 0.19 -6.72 -15.34
C ALA A 28 -0.82 -6.49 -14.21
N ALA A 29 -0.78 -7.30 -13.15
CA ALA A 29 -1.70 -7.21 -12.02
C ALA A 29 -1.61 -5.84 -11.32
N VAL A 30 -0.40 -5.32 -11.10
CA VAL A 30 -0.18 -3.99 -10.51
C VAL A 30 -0.65 -2.88 -11.44
N ARG A 31 -0.35 -2.98 -12.75
CA ARG A 31 -0.86 -2.02 -13.73
C ARG A 31 -2.39 -1.96 -13.72
N ASP A 32 -3.04 -3.11 -13.80
CA ASP A 32 -4.50 -3.21 -13.86
C ASP A 32 -5.15 -2.71 -12.57
N LEU A 33 -4.61 -3.10 -11.41
CA LEU A 33 -5.13 -2.67 -10.13
C LEU A 33 -4.94 -1.17 -9.91
N THR A 34 -3.74 -0.64 -10.16
CA THR A 34 -3.41 0.77 -9.96
C THR A 34 -4.24 1.65 -10.88
N GLY A 35 -4.37 1.26 -12.15
CA GLY A 35 -5.21 1.95 -13.13
C GLY A 35 -6.70 1.90 -12.76
N ALA A 36 -7.19 0.76 -12.25
CA ALA A 36 -8.60 0.60 -11.85
C ALA A 36 -9.01 1.48 -10.66
N THR A 37 -8.07 1.98 -9.87
CA THR A 37 -8.38 2.92 -8.77
C THR A 37 -8.87 4.28 -9.28
N GLY A 38 -8.48 4.68 -10.50
CA GLY A 38 -8.78 5.99 -11.08
C GLY A 38 -8.10 7.17 -10.38
N PHE A 39 -7.15 6.90 -9.48
CA PHE A 39 -6.44 7.91 -8.68
C PHE A 39 -5.13 8.37 -9.31
N PHE A 40 -4.48 7.48 -10.05
CA PHE A 40 -3.12 7.66 -10.56
C PHE A 40 -3.14 8.00 -12.05
N SER A 41 -2.20 8.85 -12.47
CA SER A 41 -1.93 9.11 -13.88
C SER A 41 -1.27 7.90 -14.55
N ASP A 42 -1.24 7.88 -15.89
CA ASP A 42 -0.57 6.81 -16.63
C ASP A 42 0.92 6.73 -16.31
N GLU A 43 1.57 7.88 -16.06
CA GLU A 43 2.96 7.94 -15.65
C GLU A 43 3.17 7.34 -14.25
N GLU A 44 2.27 7.63 -13.29
CA GLU A 44 2.31 7.05 -11.95
C GLU A 44 2.09 5.54 -11.99
N VAL A 45 1.16 5.06 -12.83
CA VAL A 45 0.95 3.62 -13.06
C VAL A 45 2.20 2.97 -13.64
N ALA A 46 2.89 3.63 -14.58
CA ALA A 46 4.15 3.12 -15.13
C ALA A 46 5.23 3.00 -14.04
N VAL A 47 5.39 4.01 -13.19
CA VAL A 47 6.32 3.96 -12.04
C VAL A 47 6.00 2.81 -11.10
N ALA A 48 4.72 2.58 -10.77
CA ALA A 48 4.32 1.45 -9.92
C ALA A 48 4.75 0.10 -10.49
N VAL A 49 4.69 -0.07 -11.83
CA VAL A 49 5.17 -1.28 -12.52
C VAL A 49 6.70 -1.36 -12.51
N GLU A 50 7.41 -0.25 -12.70
CA GLU A 50 8.88 -0.21 -12.66
C GLU A 50 9.45 -0.69 -11.32
N LEU A 51 8.77 -0.40 -10.20
CA LEU A 51 9.17 -0.90 -8.88
C LEU A 51 9.11 -2.43 -8.81
N VAL A 52 8.07 -3.04 -9.41
CA VAL A 52 7.95 -4.50 -9.52
C VAL A 52 9.06 -5.06 -10.39
N GLU A 53 9.34 -4.44 -11.54
CA GLU A 53 10.41 -4.85 -12.46
C GLU A 53 11.78 -4.79 -11.80
N ALA A 54 12.06 -3.74 -11.04
CA ALA A 54 13.30 -3.60 -10.30
C ALA A 54 13.48 -4.73 -9.28
N ASN A 55 12.41 -5.08 -8.54
CA ASN A 55 12.49 -6.20 -7.60
C ASN A 55 12.63 -7.55 -8.33
N LEU A 56 11.91 -7.80 -9.41
CA LEU A 56 12.04 -9.03 -10.20
C LEU A 56 13.47 -9.20 -10.77
N ALA A 57 14.15 -8.10 -11.10
CA ALA A 57 15.50 -8.15 -11.64
C ALA A 57 16.58 -8.31 -10.56
N GLN A 58 16.39 -7.71 -9.38
CA GLN A 58 17.44 -7.58 -8.37
C GLN A 58 17.03 -8.11 -6.98
N GLY A 59 15.80 -8.60 -6.83
CA GLY A 59 15.27 -9.01 -5.54
C GLY A 59 15.25 -7.83 -4.55
N VAL A 60 15.46 -8.13 -3.30
CA VAL A 60 15.51 -7.12 -2.21
C VAL A 60 16.68 -6.12 -2.34
N ALA A 61 17.68 -6.42 -3.16
CA ALA A 61 18.78 -5.49 -3.44
C ALA A 61 18.33 -4.26 -4.24
N SER A 62 17.18 -4.32 -4.91
CA SER A 62 16.53 -3.16 -5.53
C SER A 62 16.14 -2.07 -4.52
N GLY A 63 16.05 -2.39 -3.24
CA GLY A 63 15.49 -1.53 -2.19
C GLY A 63 13.97 -1.64 -2.05
N TYR A 64 13.28 -2.33 -2.95
CA TYR A 64 11.83 -2.47 -2.95
C TYR A 64 11.40 -3.83 -2.40
N ARG A 65 10.43 -3.82 -1.49
CA ARG A 65 9.77 -4.99 -0.92
C ARG A 65 8.28 -4.87 -1.19
N PHE A 66 7.60 -6.00 -1.28
CA PHE A 66 6.20 -6.06 -1.62
C PHE A 66 5.43 -6.96 -0.66
N LEU A 67 4.15 -6.64 -0.47
CA LEU A 67 3.15 -7.58 0.00
C LEU A 67 1.94 -7.48 -0.95
N PHE A 68 1.52 -8.61 -1.46
CA PHE A 68 0.38 -8.73 -2.36
C PHE A 68 -0.75 -9.48 -1.66
N ALA A 69 -1.97 -9.01 -1.85
CA ALA A 69 -3.19 -9.67 -1.43
C ALA A 69 -3.91 -10.21 -2.67
N ASP A 70 -3.72 -11.50 -2.94
CA ASP A 70 -4.39 -12.16 -4.07
C ASP A 70 -5.85 -12.43 -3.72
N GLY A 71 -6.76 -12.07 -4.63
CA GLY A 71 -8.20 -12.36 -4.58
C GLY A 71 -8.61 -13.36 -5.66
N ASP A 72 -9.91 -13.68 -5.71
CA ASP A 72 -10.44 -14.66 -6.66
C ASP A 72 -10.33 -14.20 -8.12
N ASP A 73 -10.46 -12.89 -8.36
CA ASP A 73 -10.42 -12.28 -9.70
C ASP A 73 -9.09 -11.53 -9.98
N GLY A 74 -8.03 -11.91 -9.31
CA GLY A 74 -6.70 -11.28 -9.43
C GLY A 74 -6.29 -10.52 -8.17
N LEU A 75 -5.40 -9.55 -8.31
CA LEU A 75 -4.83 -8.82 -7.18
C LEU A 75 -5.87 -7.87 -6.54
N ASP A 76 -6.18 -8.05 -5.27
CA ASP A 76 -7.09 -7.18 -4.51
C ASP A 76 -6.40 -5.98 -3.90
N GLY A 77 -5.11 -6.09 -3.63
CA GLY A 77 -4.31 -4.98 -3.11
C GLY A 77 -2.83 -5.34 -3.01
N TYR A 78 -2.00 -4.32 -2.94
CA TYR A 78 -0.58 -4.49 -2.68
C TYR A 78 0.00 -3.27 -1.98
N VAL A 79 1.16 -3.47 -1.39
CA VAL A 79 1.99 -2.42 -0.81
C VAL A 79 3.43 -2.62 -1.26
N CYS A 80 4.12 -1.52 -1.60
CA CYS A 80 5.55 -1.46 -1.86
C CYS A 80 6.21 -0.57 -0.83
N TYR A 81 7.25 -1.06 -0.18
CA TYR A 81 7.99 -0.35 0.86
C TYR A 81 9.46 -0.78 0.85
N GLY A 82 10.29 -0.06 1.59
CA GLY A 82 11.70 -0.44 1.69
C GLY A 82 12.52 0.54 2.50
N PRO A 83 13.81 0.21 2.77
CA PRO A 83 14.69 1.08 3.52
C PRO A 83 15.01 2.36 2.74
N ILE A 84 15.01 3.50 3.44
CA ILE A 84 15.48 4.76 2.87
C ILE A 84 17.02 4.71 2.81
N ALA A 85 17.56 4.91 1.61
CA ALA A 85 18.99 4.88 1.38
C ALA A 85 19.73 5.85 2.32
N LEU A 86 20.90 5.43 2.78
CA LEU A 86 21.78 6.20 3.68
C LEU A 86 21.20 6.48 5.08
N THR A 87 20.05 5.91 5.43
CA THR A 87 19.53 5.92 6.81
C THR A 87 19.83 4.60 7.51
N ARG A 88 19.77 4.58 8.85
CA ARG A 88 20.04 3.36 9.63
C ARG A 88 18.79 2.51 9.87
N SER A 89 17.64 3.15 9.96
CA SER A 89 16.41 2.48 10.45
C SER A 89 15.12 3.16 9.98
N SER A 90 15.18 3.96 8.92
CA SER A 90 14.02 4.59 8.31
C SER A 90 13.58 3.83 7.07
N PHE A 91 12.28 3.61 6.95
CA PHE A 91 11.65 2.97 5.80
C PHE A 91 10.66 3.91 5.14
N ASP A 92 10.55 3.82 3.82
CA ASP A 92 9.50 4.46 3.04
C ASP A 92 8.40 3.46 2.67
N LEU A 93 7.19 3.95 2.66
CA LEU A 93 6.09 3.38 1.90
C LEU A 93 6.07 4.05 0.53
N TYR A 94 6.49 3.32 -0.50
CA TYR A 94 6.52 3.83 -1.88
C TYR A 94 5.15 3.79 -2.54
N TRP A 95 4.36 2.73 -2.28
CA TRP A 95 3.06 2.56 -2.91
C TRP A 95 2.11 1.73 -2.08
N ILE A 96 0.85 2.08 -2.10
CA ILE A 96 -0.26 1.23 -1.64
C ILE A 96 -1.45 1.44 -2.55
N ALA A 97 -2.03 0.35 -3.02
CA ALA A 97 -3.28 0.38 -3.75
C ALA A 97 -4.18 -0.79 -3.35
N VAL A 98 -5.48 -0.54 -3.32
CA VAL A 98 -6.52 -1.54 -3.03
C VAL A 98 -7.59 -1.41 -4.11
N ARG A 99 -7.95 -2.53 -4.74
CA ARG A 99 -9.00 -2.61 -5.75
C ARG A 99 -10.28 -1.96 -5.24
N PRO A 100 -11.01 -1.17 -6.03
CA PRO A 100 -12.22 -0.49 -5.59
C PRO A 100 -13.22 -1.41 -4.88
N ALA A 101 -13.43 -2.63 -5.39
CA ALA A 101 -14.33 -3.63 -4.80
C ALA A 101 -13.86 -4.15 -3.43
N ALA A 102 -12.55 -4.14 -3.16
CA ALA A 102 -11.96 -4.58 -1.89
C ALA A 102 -11.69 -3.43 -0.90
N GLN A 103 -11.98 -2.19 -1.29
CA GLN A 103 -11.87 -1.04 -0.39
C GLN A 103 -12.89 -1.11 0.74
N ARG A 104 -12.56 -0.46 1.88
CA ARG A 104 -13.40 -0.44 3.09
C ARG A 104 -13.65 -1.80 3.76
N THR A 105 -12.97 -2.85 3.32
CA THR A 105 -12.98 -4.17 3.98
C THR A 105 -11.92 -4.30 5.08
N GLY A 106 -11.04 -3.31 5.25
CA GLY A 106 -9.89 -3.36 6.15
C GLY A 106 -8.59 -3.84 5.48
N LEU A 107 -8.63 -4.22 4.20
CA LEU A 107 -7.46 -4.75 3.48
C LEU A 107 -6.27 -3.78 3.48
N GLY A 108 -6.50 -2.49 3.18
CA GLY A 108 -5.43 -1.48 3.18
C GLY A 108 -4.75 -1.36 4.54
N ARG A 109 -5.51 -1.38 5.64
CA ARG A 109 -4.97 -1.38 6.99
C ARG A 109 -4.12 -2.63 7.25
N ARG A 110 -4.59 -3.80 6.85
CA ARG A 110 -3.89 -5.06 7.02
C ARG A 110 -2.57 -5.11 6.24
N LEU A 111 -2.56 -4.60 5.01
CA LEU A 111 -1.33 -4.47 4.21
C LEU A 111 -0.31 -3.57 4.91
N MET A 112 -0.74 -2.44 5.45
CA MET A 112 0.13 -1.53 6.20
C MET A 112 0.67 -2.16 7.48
N GLU A 113 -0.18 -2.80 8.28
CA GLU A 113 0.23 -3.49 9.52
C GLU A 113 1.25 -4.60 9.25
N ALA A 114 1.08 -5.35 8.16
CA ALA A 114 2.02 -6.39 7.75
C ALA A 114 3.36 -5.79 7.27
N ALA A 115 3.33 -4.75 6.45
CA ALA A 115 4.55 -4.04 6.01
C ALA A 115 5.31 -3.42 7.18
N GLU A 116 4.61 -2.82 8.14
CA GLU A 116 5.20 -2.28 9.36
C GLU A 116 5.82 -3.37 10.24
N ALA A 117 5.18 -4.53 10.36
CA ALA A 117 5.71 -5.67 11.11
C ALA A 117 6.99 -6.21 10.47
N GLU A 118 6.99 -6.37 9.14
CA GLU A 118 8.18 -6.81 8.42
C GLU A 118 9.31 -5.78 8.48
N ALA A 119 9.00 -4.49 8.28
CA ALA A 119 9.99 -3.42 8.44
C ALA A 119 10.63 -3.43 9.83
N ARG A 120 9.83 -3.62 10.92
CA ARG A 120 10.36 -3.77 12.28
C ARG A 120 11.31 -4.95 12.42
N SER A 121 10.94 -6.11 11.87
CA SER A 121 11.81 -7.29 11.91
C SER A 121 13.17 -7.07 11.22
N LEU A 122 13.20 -6.14 10.28
CA LEU A 122 14.40 -5.68 9.57
C LEU A 122 15.12 -4.51 10.27
N GLY A 123 14.67 -4.11 11.46
CA GLY A 123 15.30 -3.07 12.26
C GLY A 123 14.76 -1.65 12.03
N ALA A 124 13.63 -1.50 11.31
CA ALA A 124 13.00 -0.20 11.16
C ALA A 124 12.49 0.37 12.50
N THR A 125 12.76 1.64 12.75
CA THR A 125 12.24 2.40 13.91
C THR A 125 11.20 3.43 13.51
N ALA A 126 11.08 3.71 12.22
CA ALA A 126 10.08 4.62 11.66
C ALA A 126 9.77 4.25 10.20
N MET A 127 8.52 4.50 9.81
CA MET A 127 8.07 4.45 8.42
C MET A 127 7.49 5.80 8.02
N TYR A 128 7.83 6.23 6.82
CA TYR A 128 7.41 7.48 6.21
C TYR A 128 6.52 7.18 5.00
N VAL A 129 5.64 8.11 4.68
CA VAL A 129 4.82 8.06 3.48
C VAL A 129 4.57 9.47 2.97
N GLU A 130 4.65 9.64 1.67
CA GLU A 130 4.44 10.90 0.99
C GLU A 130 3.13 10.85 0.21
N THR A 131 2.41 11.96 0.17
CA THR A 131 1.18 12.09 -0.62
C THR A 131 0.93 13.53 -1.02
N SER A 132 0.10 13.72 -2.04
CA SER A 132 -0.30 15.06 -2.50
C SER A 132 -1.20 15.77 -1.48
N SER A 133 -1.10 17.11 -1.46
CA SER A 133 -1.97 17.98 -0.66
C SER A 133 -3.34 18.23 -1.32
N ARG A 134 -3.53 17.86 -2.59
CA ARG A 134 -4.78 18.10 -3.32
C ARG A 134 -5.99 17.51 -2.63
N PRO A 135 -7.19 18.13 -2.77
CA PRO A 135 -8.41 17.66 -2.11
C PRO A 135 -8.77 16.20 -2.40
N GLN A 136 -8.50 15.71 -3.61
CA GLN A 136 -8.76 14.31 -3.99
C GLN A 136 -8.01 13.28 -3.13
N TYR A 137 -6.86 13.67 -2.52
CA TYR A 137 -6.06 12.81 -1.63
C TYR A 137 -6.47 12.93 -0.14
N GLU A 138 -7.49 13.73 0.20
CA GLU A 138 -7.96 13.82 1.60
C GLU A 138 -8.40 12.46 2.17
N PRO A 139 -9.11 11.58 1.45
CA PRO A 139 -9.40 10.24 1.95
C PRO A 139 -8.13 9.42 2.27
N THR A 140 -7.08 9.56 1.47
CA THR A 140 -5.78 8.91 1.66
C THR A 140 -5.08 9.47 2.90
N ARG A 141 -5.01 10.78 3.06
CA ARG A 141 -4.46 11.42 4.27
C ARG A 141 -5.23 11.03 5.53
N ALA A 142 -6.56 10.98 5.45
CA ALA A 142 -7.41 10.52 6.55
C ALA A 142 -7.17 9.03 6.89
N PHE A 143 -6.91 8.20 5.89
CA PHE A 143 -6.53 6.80 6.10
C PHE A 143 -5.23 6.70 6.90
N TYR A 144 -4.16 7.41 6.51
CA TYR A 144 -2.90 7.38 7.25
C TYR A 144 -3.05 7.87 8.69
N ARG A 145 -3.80 8.94 8.93
CA ARG A 145 -4.09 9.42 10.30
C ARG A 145 -4.79 8.34 11.14
N ARG A 146 -5.79 7.64 10.58
CA ARG A 146 -6.53 6.57 11.28
C ARG A 146 -5.67 5.37 11.66
N ILE A 147 -4.64 5.07 10.89
CA ILE A 147 -3.72 3.96 11.20
C ILE A 147 -2.48 4.42 11.99
N GLY A 148 -2.50 5.65 12.52
CA GLY A 148 -1.53 6.15 13.49
C GLY A 148 -0.36 6.93 12.92
N TYR A 149 -0.38 7.27 11.63
CA TYR A 149 0.58 8.21 11.06
C TYR A 149 0.24 9.65 11.44
N ARG A 150 1.28 10.47 11.60
CA ARG A 150 1.15 11.90 11.87
C ARG A 150 1.86 12.69 10.79
N SER A 151 1.30 13.84 10.40
CA SER A 151 1.98 14.77 9.50
C SER A 151 3.30 15.21 10.14
N ALA A 152 4.38 14.99 9.41
CA ALA A 152 5.74 15.35 9.82
C ALA A 152 6.22 16.61 9.11
N ALA A 153 5.80 16.82 7.85
CA ALA A 153 6.11 18.02 7.08
C ALA A 153 5.06 18.24 5.98
N GLU A 154 4.95 19.49 5.54
CA GLU A 154 4.19 19.89 4.37
C GLU A 154 5.05 20.84 3.54
N LEU A 155 5.18 20.53 2.25
CA LEU A 155 5.96 21.31 1.29
C LEU A 155 4.99 21.88 0.24
N PRO A 156 4.65 23.19 0.32
CA PRO A 156 3.76 23.80 -0.65
C PRO A 156 4.31 23.71 -2.07
N ASP A 157 3.43 23.50 -3.05
CA ASP A 157 3.75 23.52 -4.49
C ASP A 157 4.87 22.55 -4.91
N PHE A 158 5.12 21.50 -4.14
CA PHE A 158 6.22 20.56 -4.38
C PHE A 158 6.07 19.82 -5.72
N TYR A 159 4.86 19.35 -6.04
CA TYR A 159 4.55 18.66 -7.30
C TYR A 159 4.17 19.65 -8.42
N GLY A 160 3.77 20.87 -8.07
CA GLY A 160 3.37 21.92 -8.98
C GLY A 160 2.49 22.96 -8.27
N PRO A 161 2.16 24.06 -8.95
CA PRO A 161 1.31 25.10 -8.37
C PRO A 161 -0.01 24.54 -7.83
N GLY A 162 -0.28 24.70 -6.52
CA GLY A 162 -1.47 24.18 -5.84
C GLY A 162 -1.41 22.71 -5.48
N ASP A 163 -0.28 22.02 -5.71
CA ASP A 163 -0.09 20.62 -5.34
C ASP A 163 1.18 20.46 -4.48
N GLY A 164 1.02 20.52 -3.18
CA GLY A 164 2.07 20.33 -2.20
C GLY A 164 2.26 18.86 -1.83
N GLN A 165 3.42 18.56 -1.24
CA GLN A 165 3.70 17.26 -0.64
C GLN A 165 3.36 17.29 0.85
N VAL A 166 2.68 16.25 1.32
CA VAL A 166 2.45 15.98 2.75
C VAL A 166 3.20 14.72 3.12
N ILE A 167 4.14 14.85 4.05
CA ILE A 167 4.93 13.73 4.58
C ILE A 167 4.32 13.29 5.90
N PHE A 168 3.92 12.04 5.97
CA PHE A 168 3.48 11.39 7.20
C PHE A 168 4.57 10.50 7.76
N ALA A 169 4.61 10.36 9.08
CA ALA A 169 5.54 9.48 9.77
C ALA A 169 4.84 8.68 10.88
N LYS A 170 5.29 7.44 11.06
CA LYS A 170 4.88 6.58 12.18
C LYS A 170 6.11 5.97 12.82
N ARG A 171 6.24 6.09 14.15
CA ARG A 171 7.23 5.35 14.91
C ARG A 171 6.87 3.88 14.97
N LEU A 172 7.84 3.02 14.78
CA LEU A 172 7.73 1.57 14.86
C LEU A 172 8.56 1.11 16.08
N PRO A 173 7.97 1.06 17.29
CA PRO A 173 8.70 0.58 18.45
C PRO A 173 9.07 -0.90 18.26
N PRO A 174 10.18 -1.37 18.84
CA PRO A 174 10.53 -2.79 18.82
C PRO A 174 9.41 -3.61 19.47
N ASP A 175 9.22 -4.82 18.99
CA ASP A 175 8.32 -5.77 19.62
C ASP A 175 8.81 -6.05 21.04
N ARG A 176 7.89 -6.04 22.02
CA ARG A 176 8.19 -6.26 23.45
C ARG A 176 8.35 -7.74 23.73
#